data_a0ecd30c915023e64a7b15c12f35cb03
#
_entry.id   a0ecd30c915023e64a7b15c12f35cb03
#
_cell.length_a   1.000
_cell.length_b   1.000
_cell.length_c   1.000
_cell.angle_alpha   90.00
_cell.angle_beta   90.00
_cell.angle_gamma   90.00
#
_symmetry.space_group_name_H-M   'P 1'
#
loop_
_entity.id
_entity.type
_entity.pdbx_description
1 polymer ?
#
loop_
_entity_poly.entity_id
_entity_poly.type
_entity_poly.pdbx_seq_one_letter_code
_entity_poly.pdbx_strand_id
1 'polypeptide(L)'
;MSETKTGRKALYTAEAHVTGGRVHGHGRTSDGALEVELRRPPELGREGGGTNPEQLFAIGWAACFESALGSVGRRERVELGDVAIDAKVSLVPAEERTFVLAAELHVTLPSIESEHRAIELVRAAHRVCPYSNATRGNIDLTLTANGAAVDRA
;
A
#
# COMPACT_ATOMS: atom_id res chain seq x y z
N MET A 1 8.93 24.24 2.15
CA MET A 1 7.81 23.27 2.03
C MET A 1 6.91 23.73 0.90
N SER A 2 6.73 22.89 -0.10
CA SER A 2 5.91 23.21 -1.27
C SER A 2 4.41 23.20 -0.92
N GLU A 3 3.66 24.16 -1.44
CA GLU A 3 2.20 24.11 -1.39
C GLU A 3 1.68 23.10 -2.42
N THR A 4 0.68 22.35 -2.03
CA THR A 4 -0.02 21.45 -2.96
C THR A 4 -0.95 22.26 -3.89
N LYS A 5 -1.37 21.67 -5.03
CA LYS A 5 -2.36 22.29 -5.94
C LYS A 5 -3.67 22.70 -5.25
N THR A 6 -3.96 22.17 -4.08
CA THR A 6 -5.16 22.49 -3.26
C THR A 6 -4.89 23.60 -2.24
N GLY A 7 -3.71 24.26 -2.25
CA GLY A 7 -3.31 25.29 -1.29
C GLY A 7 -3.00 24.76 0.11
N ARG A 8 -2.93 23.44 0.29
CA ARG A 8 -2.61 22.82 1.58
C ARG A 8 -1.09 22.69 1.73
N LYS A 9 -0.58 22.99 2.91
CA LYS A 9 0.83 22.83 3.24
C LYS A 9 1.16 21.35 3.46
N ALA A 10 2.24 20.86 2.80
CA ALA A 10 2.73 19.51 3.04
C ALA A 10 3.30 19.40 4.46
N LEU A 11 2.94 18.33 5.16
CA LEU A 11 3.50 17.99 6.49
C LEU A 11 4.88 17.32 6.34
N TYR A 12 5.07 16.56 5.28
CA TYR A 12 6.28 15.84 4.97
C TYR A 12 6.36 15.61 3.46
N THR A 13 7.58 15.60 2.93
CA THR A 13 7.84 15.27 1.53
C THR A 13 8.99 14.25 1.47
N ALA A 14 8.74 13.08 0.91
CA ALA A 14 9.78 12.13 0.57
C ALA A 14 10.35 12.48 -0.82
N GLU A 15 11.67 12.43 -0.94
CA GLU A 15 12.36 12.66 -2.20
C GLU A 15 13.18 11.43 -2.56
N ALA A 16 13.18 11.07 -3.84
CA ALA A 16 13.96 9.96 -4.35
C ALA A 16 14.53 10.28 -5.73
N HIS A 17 15.67 9.66 -6.03
CA HIS A 17 16.31 9.67 -7.33
C HIS A 17 16.37 8.25 -7.88
N VAL A 18 15.95 8.06 -9.13
CA VAL A 18 15.92 6.75 -9.79
C VAL A 18 16.53 6.85 -11.18
N THR A 19 17.37 5.88 -11.52
CA THR A 19 17.93 5.70 -12.86
C THR A 19 17.68 4.28 -13.35
N GLY A 20 17.75 4.02 -14.66
CA GLY A 20 17.69 2.68 -15.25
C GLY A 20 16.32 1.98 -15.21
N GLY A 21 15.31 2.56 -14.60
CA GLY A 21 13.95 2.02 -14.53
C GLY A 21 13.85 0.64 -13.89
N ARG A 22 12.85 -0.16 -14.30
CA ARG A 22 12.56 -1.46 -13.66
C ARG A 22 13.47 -2.61 -14.12
N VAL A 23 14.33 -2.41 -15.12
CA VAL A 23 15.13 -3.53 -15.71
C VAL A 23 16.53 -3.59 -15.11
N HIS A 24 17.22 -2.47 -15.07
CA HIS A 24 18.58 -2.31 -14.53
C HIS A 24 18.65 -1.02 -13.72
N GLY A 25 17.66 -0.85 -12.83
CA GLY A 25 17.51 0.40 -12.12
C GLY A 25 18.21 0.42 -10.78
N HIS A 26 18.41 1.63 -10.31
CA HIS A 26 18.83 1.93 -8.96
C HIS A 26 17.99 3.10 -8.42
N GLY A 27 17.50 2.96 -7.22
CA GLY A 27 16.70 3.99 -6.54
C GLY A 27 17.25 4.27 -5.16
N ARG A 28 17.22 5.55 -4.76
CA ARG A 28 17.66 5.98 -3.44
C ARG A 28 16.84 7.18 -2.97
N THR A 29 16.45 7.15 -1.69
CA THR A 29 15.85 8.33 -1.04
C THR A 29 16.93 9.37 -0.68
N SER A 30 16.55 10.65 -0.64
CA SER A 30 17.48 11.76 -0.38
C SER A 30 18.19 11.65 0.98
N ASP A 31 17.51 11.06 1.97
CA ASP A 31 18.06 10.80 3.32
C ASP A 31 18.88 9.50 3.41
N GLY A 32 18.89 8.69 2.33
CA GLY A 32 19.56 7.39 2.29
C GLY A 32 18.89 6.29 3.11
N ALA A 33 17.69 6.52 3.64
CA ALA A 33 16.97 5.51 4.43
C ALA A 33 16.56 4.29 3.59
N LEU A 34 16.34 4.49 2.29
CA LEU A 34 16.06 3.41 1.34
C LEU A 34 17.03 3.53 0.14
N GLU A 35 17.70 2.44 -0.16
CA GLU A 35 18.51 2.28 -1.37
C GLU A 35 18.27 0.89 -1.94
N VAL A 36 17.92 0.79 -3.21
CA VAL A 36 17.49 -0.46 -3.83
C VAL A 36 17.98 -0.61 -5.27
N GLU A 37 18.28 -1.85 -5.62
CA GLU A 37 18.47 -2.29 -7.00
C GLU A 37 17.10 -2.70 -7.56
N LEU A 38 16.75 -2.16 -8.73
CA LEU A 38 15.50 -2.46 -9.43
C LEU A 38 15.76 -3.47 -10.55
N ARG A 39 15.06 -4.61 -10.48
CA ARG A 39 15.18 -5.70 -11.45
C ARG A 39 13.80 -6.24 -11.78
N ARG A 40 13.62 -6.71 -13.02
CA ARG A 40 12.41 -7.48 -13.35
C ARG A 40 12.41 -8.81 -12.59
N PRO A 41 11.26 -9.21 -12.06
CA PRO A 41 11.15 -10.51 -11.40
C PRO A 41 11.24 -11.65 -12.42
N PRO A 42 11.58 -12.88 -11.97
CA PRO A 42 11.68 -14.05 -12.84
C PRO A 42 10.43 -14.33 -13.67
N GLU A 43 9.25 -14.07 -13.11
CA GLU A 43 7.94 -14.25 -13.77
C GLU A 43 7.79 -13.38 -15.03
N LEU A 44 8.54 -12.29 -15.12
CA LEU A 44 8.60 -11.42 -16.30
C LEU A 44 9.82 -11.70 -17.19
N GLY A 45 10.43 -12.89 -17.05
CA GLY A 45 11.48 -13.41 -17.95
C GLY A 45 12.88 -12.86 -17.70
N ARG A 46 13.22 -12.52 -16.45
CA ARG A 46 14.54 -12.03 -16.05
C ARG A 46 15.09 -12.79 -14.85
N GLU A 47 16.37 -12.58 -14.53
CA GLU A 47 17.06 -13.29 -13.46
C GLU A 47 16.66 -12.87 -12.04
N GLY A 48 15.91 -11.77 -11.88
CA GLY A 48 15.62 -11.21 -10.57
C GLY A 48 16.83 -10.50 -9.95
N GLY A 49 17.05 -10.67 -8.66
CA GLY A 49 18.20 -10.11 -7.94
C GLY A 49 18.03 -8.67 -7.48
N GLY A 50 16.82 -8.14 -7.46
CA GLY A 50 16.48 -6.83 -6.94
C GLY A 50 14.99 -6.74 -6.62
N THR A 51 14.55 -5.56 -6.19
CA THR A 51 13.14 -5.28 -5.98
C THR A 51 12.50 -4.71 -7.26
N ASN A 52 11.22 -4.39 -7.18
CA ASN A 52 10.46 -3.81 -8.29
C ASN A 52 9.40 -2.83 -7.77
N PRO A 53 8.80 -2.00 -8.64
CA PRO A 53 7.81 -1.02 -8.22
C PRO A 53 6.60 -1.65 -7.50
N GLU A 54 6.17 -2.84 -7.92
CA GLU A 54 5.02 -3.53 -7.34
C GLU A 54 5.29 -3.96 -5.89
N GLN A 55 6.50 -4.47 -5.59
CA GLN A 55 6.92 -4.80 -4.23
C GLN A 55 7.01 -3.56 -3.33
N LEU A 56 7.59 -2.47 -3.83
CA LEU A 56 7.67 -1.20 -3.09
C LEU A 56 6.27 -0.64 -2.81
N PHE A 57 5.36 -0.73 -3.79
CA PHE A 57 3.97 -0.30 -3.63
C PHE A 57 3.23 -1.14 -2.58
N ALA A 58 3.41 -2.46 -2.60
CA ALA A 58 2.79 -3.38 -1.64
C ALA A 58 3.23 -3.07 -0.20
N ILE A 59 4.53 -2.91 0.04
CA ILE A 59 5.07 -2.56 1.36
C ILE A 59 4.56 -1.18 1.79
N GLY A 60 4.62 -0.18 0.91
CA GLY A 60 4.18 1.18 1.20
C GLY A 60 2.69 1.24 1.54
N TRP A 61 1.84 0.55 0.78
CA TRP A 61 0.40 0.53 1.06
C TRP A 61 0.08 -0.19 2.36
N ALA A 62 0.65 -1.37 2.59
CA ALA A 62 0.45 -2.12 3.84
C ALA A 62 0.84 -1.30 5.07
N ALA A 63 2.02 -0.67 5.06
CA ALA A 63 2.49 0.19 6.15
C ALA A 63 1.60 1.42 6.37
N CYS A 64 1.19 2.07 5.28
CA CYS A 64 0.28 3.22 5.32
C CYS A 64 -1.09 2.83 5.88
N PHE A 65 -1.61 1.67 5.46
CA PHE A 65 -2.90 1.14 5.91
C PHE A 65 -2.86 0.76 7.40
N GLU A 66 -1.81 0.09 7.84
CA GLU A 66 -1.64 -0.28 9.26
C GLU A 66 -1.58 0.97 10.15
N SER A 67 -0.88 2.00 9.72
CA SER A 67 -0.84 3.29 10.42
C SER A 67 -2.22 3.97 10.51
N ALA A 68 -3.00 3.89 9.43
CA ALA A 68 -4.38 4.37 9.41
C ALA A 68 -5.26 3.59 10.39
N LEU A 69 -5.12 2.27 10.41
CA LEU A 69 -5.83 1.38 11.33
C LEU A 69 -5.48 1.69 12.79
N GLY A 70 -4.20 1.90 13.10
CA GLY A 70 -3.76 2.33 14.43
C GLY A 70 -4.38 3.67 14.86
N SER A 71 -4.55 4.60 13.92
CA SER A 71 -5.21 5.88 14.18
C SER A 71 -6.71 5.71 14.45
N VAL A 72 -7.36 4.81 13.71
CA VAL A 72 -8.77 4.43 13.96
C VAL A 72 -8.92 3.79 15.34
N GLY A 73 -8.05 2.82 15.68
CA GLY A 73 -8.05 2.15 16.99
C GLY A 73 -7.96 3.15 18.16
N ARG A 74 -7.01 4.08 18.07
CA ARG A 74 -6.86 5.13 19.11
C ARG A 74 -8.10 6.01 19.22
N ARG A 75 -8.67 6.45 18.10
CA ARG A 75 -9.88 7.29 18.09
C ARG A 75 -11.09 6.56 18.69
N GLU A 76 -11.21 5.29 18.42
CA GLU A 76 -12.34 4.46 18.88
C GLU A 76 -12.05 3.75 20.21
N ARG A 77 -10.87 3.97 20.79
CA ARG A 77 -10.43 3.36 22.06
C ARG A 77 -10.45 1.85 22.04
N VAL A 78 -9.99 1.27 20.93
CA VAL A 78 -9.89 -0.17 20.71
C VAL A 78 -8.42 -0.59 20.70
N GLU A 79 -8.07 -1.55 21.53
CA GLU A 79 -6.75 -2.21 21.50
C GLU A 79 -6.71 -3.22 20.35
N LEU A 80 -5.89 -2.93 19.36
CA LEU A 80 -5.80 -3.75 18.15
C LEU A 80 -4.84 -4.94 18.30
N GLY A 81 -3.89 -4.86 19.25
CA GLY A 81 -2.86 -5.89 19.41
C GLY A 81 -1.87 -5.93 18.23
N ASP A 82 -1.36 -7.12 17.96
CA ASP A 82 -0.36 -7.37 16.92
C ASP A 82 -1.05 -7.48 15.54
N VAL A 83 -1.28 -6.36 14.91
CA VAL A 83 -1.85 -6.29 13.55
C VAL A 83 -0.84 -6.76 12.53
N ALA A 84 -1.30 -7.53 11.55
CA ALA A 84 -0.52 -7.88 10.37
C ALA A 84 -1.33 -7.62 9.09
N ILE A 85 -0.64 -7.24 8.02
CA ILE A 85 -1.26 -7.03 6.70
C ILE A 85 -0.44 -7.76 5.65
N ASP A 86 -1.06 -8.72 4.99
CA ASP A 86 -0.51 -9.36 3.81
C ASP A 86 -1.02 -8.63 2.58
N ALA A 87 -0.10 -8.05 1.82
CA ALA A 87 -0.42 -7.26 0.64
C ALA A 87 0.07 -7.95 -0.63
N LYS A 88 -0.78 -7.95 -1.66
CA LYS A 88 -0.40 -8.33 -3.02
C LYS A 88 -0.68 -7.16 -3.94
N VAL A 89 0.26 -6.85 -4.82
CA VAL A 89 0.09 -5.88 -5.90
C VAL A 89 0.46 -6.57 -7.20
N SER A 90 -0.47 -6.60 -8.14
CA SER A 90 -0.33 -7.28 -9.42
C SER A 90 -0.26 -6.29 -10.56
N LEU A 91 0.64 -6.54 -11.49
CA LEU A 91 0.69 -5.85 -12.78
C LEU A 91 -0.18 -6.60 -13.77
N VAL A 92 -1.23 -5.96 -14.24
CA VAL A 92 -2.26 -6.60 -15.09
C VAL A 92 -2.24 -5.96 -16.47
N PRO A 93 -2.13 -6.75 -17.56
CA PRO A 93 -2.28 -6.22 -18.90
C PRO A 93 -3.67 -5.61 -19.12
N ALA A 94 -3.70 -4.47 -19.77
CA ALA A 94 -4.90 -3.76 -20.17
C ALA A 94 -4.91 -3.52 -21.69
N GLU A 95 -5.91 -2.83 -22.19
CA GLU A 95 -6.03 -2.52 -23.61
C GLU A 95 -4.87 -1.63 -24.11
N GLU A 96 -4.65 -1.59 -25.42
CA GLU A 96 -3.65 -0.74 -26.09
C GLU A 96 -2.21 -0.90 -25.58
N ARG A 97 -1.83 -2.11 -25.14
CA ARG A 97 -0.49 -2.43 -24.59
C ARG A 97 -0.15 -1.63 -23.32
N THR A 98 -1.16 -1.22 -22.57
CA THR A 98 -0.99 -0.60 -21.26
C THR A 98 -1.05 -1.64 -20.15
N PHE A 99 -0.75 -1.20 -18.92
CA PHE A 99 -0.84 -2.01 -17.72
C PHE A 99 -1.57 -1.24 -16.63
N VAL A 100 -2.33 -1.96 -15.83
CA VAL A 100 -2.97 -1.43 -14.63
C VAL A 100 -2.53 -2.25 -13.43
N LEU A 101 -2.79 -1.73 -12.23
CA LEU A 101 -2.54 -2.46 -10.99
C LEU A 101 -3.85 -3.03 -10.44
N ALA A 102 -3.74 -4.22 -9.86
CA ALA A 102 -4.75 -4.79 -8.96
C ALA A 102 -4.07 -5.09 -7.61
N ALA A 103 -4.82 -5.09 -6.53
CA ALA A 103 -4.27 -5.31 -5.20
C ALA A 103 -5.19 -6.15 -4.31
N GLU A 104 -4.56 -6.82 -3.35
CA GLU A 104 -5.24 -7.48 -2.23
C GLU A 104 -4.58 -7.02 -0.94
N LEU A 105 -5.38 -6.63 0.05
CA LEU A 105 -4.95 -6.36 1.42
C LEU A 105 -5.71 -7.27 2.37
N HIS A 106 -5.02 -8.19 3.00
CA HIS A 106 -5.57 -9.12 3.97
C HIS A 106 -5.12 -8.69 5.37
N VAL A 107 -6.04 -8.11 6.13
CA VAL A 107 -5.77 -7.55 7.47
C VAL A 107 -6.09 -8.58 8.53
N THR A 108 -5.12 -8.88 9.38
CA THR A 108 -5.27 -9.76 10.54
C THR A 108 -5.28 -8.93 11.81
N LEU A 109 -6.37 -9.04 12.56
CA LEU A 109 -6.63 -8.37 13.82
C LEU A 109 -6.86 -9.43 14.90
N PRO A 110 -5.80 -10.04 15.49
CA PRO A 110 -5.94 -11.20 16.36
C PRO A 110 -6.67 -10.88 17.67
N SER A 111 -6.65 -9.63 18.13
CA SER A 111 -7.32 -9.19 19.34
C SER A 111 -8.80 -8.82 19.13
N ILE A 112 -9.31 -8.87 17.91
CA ILE A 112 -10.69 -8.53 17.57
C ILE A 112 -11.45 -9.80 17.20
N GLU A 113 -12.19 -10.35 18.15
CA GLU A 113 -12.93 -11.62 17.95
C GLU A 113 -14.20 -11.44 17.09
N SER A 114 -14.84 -10.28 17.18
CA SER A 114 -16.04 -9.98 16.39
C SER A 114 -15.70 -9.70 14.94
N GLU A 115 -16.16 -10.53 14.03
CA GLU A 115 -16.03 -10.34 12.57
C GLU A 115 -16.61 -8.99 12.13
N HIS A 116 -17.81 -8.67 12.60
CA HIS A 116 -18.45 -7.38 12.29
C HIS A 116 -17.57 -6.20 12.72
N ARG A 117 -17.00 -6.28 13.93
CA ARG A 117 -16.13 -5.24 14.45
C ARG A 117 -14.83 -5.12 13.67
N ALA A 118 -14.22 -6.23 13.29
CA ALA A 118 -13.03 -6.26 12.44
C ALA A 118 -13.30 -5.59 11.09
N ILE A 119 -14.42 -5.91 10.45
CA ILE A 119 -14.86 -5.30 9.19
C ILE A 119 -15.05 -3.79 9.33
N GLU A 120 -15.71 -3.32 10.39
CA GLU A 120 -15.91 -1.89 10.65
C GLU A 120 -14.59 -1.12 10.80
N LEU A 121 -13.64 -1.66 11.57
CA LEU A 121 -12.32 -1.05 11.79
C LEU A 121 -11.52 -0.96 10.49
N VAL A 122 -11.47 -2.04 9.73
CA VAL A 122 -10.76 -2.09 8.44
C VAL A 122 -11.40 -1.16 7.42
N ARG A 123 -12.74 -1.10 7.36
CA ARG A 123 -13.46 -0.15 6.51
C ARG A 123 -13.16 1.30 6.90
N ALA A 124 -13.09 1.61 8.19
CA ALA A 124 -12.73 2.93 8.68
C ALA A 124 -11.29 3.30 8.32
N ALA A 125 -10.34 2.36 8.44
CA ALA A 125 -8.96 2.55 8.02
C ALA A 125 -8.85 2.82 6.51
N HIS A 126 -9.59 2.07 5.69
CA HIS A 126 -9.64 2.29 4.24
C HIS A 126 -10.10 3.70 3.85
N ARG A 127 -11.00 4.31 4.61
CA ARG A 127 -11.44 5.69 4.36
C ARG A 127 -10.39 6.75 4.69
N VAL A 128 -9.49 6.49 5.62
CA VAL A 128 -8.50 7.48 6.08
C VAL A 128 -7.08 7.24 5.60
N CYS A 129 -6.79 6.05 5.08
CA CYS A 129 -5.47 5.71 4.54
C CYS A 129 -5.15 6.55 3.29
N PRO A 130 -4.03 7.30 3.26
CA PRO A 130 -3.64 8.09 2.10
C PRO A 130 -3.49 7.29 0.81
N TYR A 131 -2.93 6.07 0.87
CA TYR A 131 -2.80 5.20 -0.31
C TYR A 131 -4.17 4.70 -0.80
N SER A 132 -5.07 4.34 0.12
CA SER A 132 -6.44 3.99 -0.24
C SER A 132 -7.17 5.17 -0.89
N ASN A 133 -6.95 6.38 -0.40
CA ASN A 133 -7.53 7.59 -0.99
C ASN A 133 -6.97 7.87 -2.40
N ALA A 134 -5.69 7.60 -2.63
CA ALA A 134 -5.04 7.78 -3.92
C ALA A 134 -5.48 6.75 -4.98
N THR A 135 -5.89 5.56 -4.54
CA THR A 135 -6.17 4.41 -5.42
C THR A 135 -7.66 4.13 -5.60
N ARG A 136 -8.51 4.64 -4.71
CA ARG A 136 -9.95 4.37 -4.72
C ARG A 136 -10.59 4.78 -6.04
N GLY A 137 -11.38 3.85 -6.60
CA GLY A 137 -12.03 4.04 -7.90
C GLY A 137 -11.12 3.85 -9.11
N ASN A 138 -9.84 3.54 -8.90
CA ASN A 138 -8.86 3.33 -9.97
C ASN A 138 -8.22 1.92 -9.92
N ILE A 139 -7.78 1.47 -8.75
CA ILE A 139 -7.20 0.13 -8.59
C ILE A 139 -8.28 -0.86 -8.14
N ASP A 140 -8.36 -2.01 -8.80
CA ASP A 140 -9.19 -3.12 -8.32
C ASP A 140 -8.57 -3.69 -7.04
N LEU A 141 -9.31 -3.57 -5.93
CA LEU A 141 -8.86 -3.93 -4.59
C LEU A 141 -9.74 -5.00 -3.96
N THR A 142 -9.14 -6.09 -3.52
CA THR A 142 -9.75 -7.02 -2.55
C THR A 142 -9.27 -6.66 -1.16
N LEU A 143 -10.20 -6.45 -0.22
CA LEU A 143 -9.90 -6.09 1.17
C LEU A 143 -10.60 -7.07 2.10
N THR A 144 -9.85 -7.65 3.04
CA THR A 144 -10.40 -8.58 4.04
C THR A 144 -9.99 -8.19 5.46
N ALA A 145 -10.83 -8.54 6.43
CA ALA A 145 -10.58 -8.41 7.86
C ALA A 145 -10.78 -9.79 8.51
N ASN A 146 -9.74 -10.36 9.08
CA ASN A 146 -9.73 -11.73 9.63
C ASN A 146 -10.34 -12.78 8.67
N GLY A 147 -10.07 -12.63 7.37
CA GLY A 147 -10.58 -13.50 6.31
C GLY A 147 -11.96 -13.12 5.75
N ALA A 148 -12.72 -12.26 6.41
CA ALA A 148 -14.02 -11.80 5.93
C ALA A 148 -13.87 -10.63 4.94
N ALA A 149 -14.66 -10.64 3.86
CA ALA A 149 -14.66 -9.58 2.87
C ALA A 149 -15.14 -8.24 3.46
N VAL A 150 -14.45 -7.16 3.09
CA VAL A 150 -14.80 -5.79 3.47
C VAL A 150 -15.31 -5.04 2.25
N ASP A 151 -16.55 -4.57 2.29
CA ASP A 151 -17.11 -3.73 1.24
C ASP A 151 -16.38 -2.38 1.19
N ARG A 152 -16.01 -1.97 0.00
CA ARG A 152 -15.14 -0.80 -0.26
C ARG A 152 -15.90 0.52 -0.37
N ALA A 153 -17.15 0.52 0.02
CA ALA A 153 -17.99 1.72 -0.04
C ALA A 153 -17.53 2.85 0.90
#